data_9271e3dbe55a0dffb81458ebde563689
#
_entry.id   9271e3dbe55a0dffb81458ebde563689
#
_cell.length_a   1.000
_cell.length_b   1.000
_cell.length_c   1.000
_cell.angle_alpha   90.00
_cell.angle_beta   90.00
_cell.angle_gamma   90.00
#
_symmetry.space_group_name_H-M   'P 1'
#
loop_
_entity.id
_entity.type
_entity.pdbx_description
1 polymer ?
#
loop_
_entity_poly.entity_id
_entity_poly.type
_entity_poly.pdbx_seq_one_letter_code
_entity_poly.pdbx_strand_id
1 'polypeptide(L)'
;MELDYVPLGRTGTMVSELAMGTWRFGRETDSGVEIGENRAYDLLDAYESHGGRFIDTADIYGGGDSETWIGNWLADRDREDYVIASKIYWPTREHDPNGRGLSRKHLRRQIDLMLDRLGTDYIDLLYIHRWDDDTPAAEFMRTLNRFVEDGKVNYLGASTMYPNAWKVAKANELAERKGYEPFTVTQPRYNLADREVEANYLDMCADYDLGLCPWSPLAQGFLTGKYSREDQNPADSKVATEDRFRENYLTDENFDLLDELQAVADEVGASPAQTAIAWLQHHDRVSVPLLGARTVEQLEENLGAATVDLSQEQFERLADAKEQPLGHI
;
A
#
# COMPACT_ATOMS: atom_id res chain seq x y z
N MET A 1 17.06 15.27 2.50
CA MET A 1 17.22 13.86 2.08
C MET A 1 16.50 13.72 0.76
N GLU A 2 17.05 12.99 -0.19
CA GLU A 2 16.42 12.67 -1.47
C GLU A 2 16.23 11.15 -1.52
N LEU A 3 15.04 10.70 -1.94
CA LEU A 3 14.74 9.28 -2.05
C LEU A 3 15.46 8.66 -3.24
N ASP A 4 15.95 7.44 -3.09
CA ASP A 4 16.47 6.63 -4.17
C ASP A 4 15.32 6.03 -5.00
N TYR A 5 15.67 5.52 -6.20
CA TYR A 5 14.73 4.86 -7.10
C TYR A 5 15.04 3.37 -7.23
N VAL A 6 14.00 2.57 -7.10
CA VAL A 6 14.07 1.10 -7.17
C VAL A 6 13.16 0.55 -8.27
N PRO A 7 13.44 -0.63 -8.81
CA PRO A 7 12.55 -1.27 -9.79
C PRO A 7 11.18 -1.62 -9.17
N LEU A 8 10.11 -1.35 -9.90
CA LEU A 8 8.76 -1.80 -9.51
C LEU A 8 8.55 -3.27 -9.93
N GLY A 9 9.00 -4.20 -9.07
CA GLY A 9 8.99 -5.63 -9.39
C GLY A 9 9.74 -5.93 -10.69
N ARG A 10 9.21 -6.82 -11.53
CA ARG A 10 9.80 -7.18 -12.84
C ARG A 10 9.48 -6.19 -13.97
N THR A 11 8.82 -5.07 -13.68
CA THR A 11 8.56 -4.04 -14.68
C THR A 11 9.83 -3.27 -15.02
N GLY A 12 9.86 -2.61 -16.17
CA GLY A 12 10.95 -1.69 -16.51
C GLY A 12 10.87 -0.32 -15.85
N THR A 13 9.87 -0.11 -14.98
CA THR A 13 9.60 1.19 -14.36
C THR A 13 10.35 1.33 -13.03
N MET A 14 11.03 2.46 -12.87
CA MET A 14 11.67 2.85 -11.62
C MET A 14 10.70 3.72 -10.81
N VAL A 15 10.64 3.51 -9.50
CA VAL A 15 9.79 4.25 -8.56
C VAL A 15 10.61 4.68 -7.35
N SER A 16 10.21 5.75 -6.67
CA SER A 16 10.81 6.10 -5.38
C SER A 16 10.66 4.94 -4.38
N GLU A 17 11.71 4.65 -3.64
CA GLU A 17 11.84 3.50 -2.71
C GLU A 17 10.81 3.47 -1.56
N LEU A 18 10.12 4.60 -1.33
CA LEU A 18 8.99 4.75 -0.42
C LEU A 18 7.86 5.43 -1.18
N ALA A 19 6.66 4.88 -1.15
CA ALA A 19 5.49 5.41 -1.85
C ALA A 19 4.58 6.23 -0.93
N MET A 20 3.92 7.25 -1.48
CA MET A 20 2.90 8.03 -0.77
C MET A 20 1.53 7.37 -0.88
N GLY A 21 1.00 6.85 0.22
CA GLY A 21 -0.37 6.32 0.32
C GLY A 21 -1.37 7.40 0.73
N THR A 22 -2.46 7.53 -0.01
CA THR A 22 -3.43 8.62 0.13
C THR A 22 -4.79 8.18 0.73
N TRP A 23 -4.85 7.02 1.39
CA TRP A 23 -6.10 6.49 1.96
C TRP A 23 -6.85 7.44 2.90
N ARG A 24 -6.14 8.41 3.49
CA ARG A 24 -6.70 9.39 4.43
C ARG A 24 -7.25 10.65 3.77
N PHE A 25 -6.96 10.86 2.47
CA PHE A 25 -7.41 12.02 1.72
C PHE A 25 -8.93 11.95 1.51
N GLY A 26 -9.66 12.98 1.94
CA GLY A 26 -11.11 13.03 1.86
C GLY A 26 -11.85 12.03 2.76
N ARG A 27 -11.15 11.28 3.62
CA ARG A 27 -11.78 10.28 4.46
C ARG A 27 -12.64 10.94 5.53
N GLU A 28 -13.94 10.64 5.52
CA GLU A 28 -14.87 11.07 6.56
C GLU A 28 -14.70 10.23 7.84
N THR A 29 -14.74 10.91 8.98
CA THR A 29 -14.69 10.33 10.34
C THR A 29 -15.75 11.03 11.19
N ASP A 30 -16.03 10.51 12.38
CA ASP A 30 -16.95 11.14 13.33
C ASP A 30 -16.52 12.58 13.72
N SER A 31 -15.25 12.91 13.58
CA SER A 31 -14.67 14.23 13.85
C SER A 31 -14.55 15.13 12.61
N GLY A 32 -15.05 14.70 11.46
CA GLY A 32 -14.99 15.40 10.18
C GLY A 32 -13.99 14.75 9.22
N VAL A 33 -13.61 15.48 8.17
CA VAL A 33 -12.64 14.99 7.15
C VAL A 33 -11.24 14.90 7.77
N GLU A 34 -10.61 13.73 7.67
CA GLU A 34 -9.32 13.45 8.30
C GLU A 34 -8.18 14.29 7.65
N ILE A 35 -8.09 14.28 6.33
CA ILE A 35 -7.18 15.14 5.56
C ILE A 35 -8.00 15.82 4.47
N GLY A 36 -8.15 17.13 4.57
CA GLY A 36 -8.78 17.96 3.56
C GLY A 36 -7.80 18.36 2.45
N GLU A 37 -8.33 18.94 1.36
CA GLU A 37 -7.59 19.22 0.12
C GLU A 37 -6.28 19.99 0.33
N ASN A 38 -6.30 21.11 1.06
CA ASN A 38 -5.09 21.91 1.28
C ASN A 38 -3.97 21.10 1.97
N ARG A 39 -4.33 20.32 2.99
CA ARG A 39 -3.36 19.46 3.69
C ARG A 39 -2.87 18.31 2.81
N ALA A 40 -3.73 17.80 1.90
CA ALA A 40 -3.31 16.82 0.92
C ALA A 40 -2.22 17.38 -0.01
N TYR A 41 -2.38 18.65 -0.45
CA TYR A 41 -1.36 19.33 -1.25
C TYR A 41 -0.06 19.57 -0.47
N ASP A 42 -0.13 20.03 0.78
CA ASP A 42 1.05 20.18 1.64
C ASP A 42 1.85 18.87 1.77
N LEU A 43 1.15 17.73 1.91
CA LEU A 43 1.77 16.40 1.97
C LEU A 43 2.38 15.97 0.63
N LEU A 44 1.69 16.20 -0.48
CA LEU A 44 2.19 15.87 -1.81
C LEU A 44 3.41 16.72 -2.16
N ASP A 45 3.39 18.04 -1.86
CA ASP A 45 4.51 18.95 -2.07
C ASP A 45 5.73 18.56 -1.21
N ALA A 46 5.51 18.19 0.05
CA ALA A 46 6.57 17.71 0.92
C ALA A 46 7.17 16.40 0.38
N TYR A 47 6.33 15.43 -0.04
CA TYR A 47 6.80 14.20 -0.64
C TYR A 47 7.60 14.43 -1.92
N GLU A 48 7.11 15.29 -2.81
CA GLU A 48 7.80 15.70 -4.04
C GLU A 48 9.17 16.34 -3.74
N SER A 49 9.25 17.21 -2.72
CA SER A 49 10.50 17.90 -2.34
C SER A 49 11.61 16.95 -1.90
N HIS A 50 11.25 15.74 -1.49
CA HIS A 50 12.18 14.65 -1.15
C HIS A 50 12.46 13.68 -2.32
N GLY A 51 12.10 14.05 -3.56
CA GLY A 51 12.27 13.17 -4.73
C GLY A 51 11.19 12.10 -4.87
N GLY A 52 10.14 12.15 -4.05
CA GLY A 52 9.03 11.21 -4.13
C GLY A 52 8.22 11.37 -5.42
N ARG A 53 7.98 10.25 -6.13
CA ARG A 53 7.27 10.24 -7.43
C ARG A 53 6.26 9.10 -7.55
N PHE A 54 6.13 8.24 -6.54
CA PHE A 54 5.20 7.12 -6.55
C PHE A 54 4.03 7.37 -5.59
N ILE A 55 2.84 7.66 -6.13
CA ILE A 55 1.62 7.99 -5.38
C ILE A 55 0.61 6.87 -5.55
N ASP A 56 0.10 6.36 -4.41
CA ASP A 56 -0.90 5.28 -4.35
C ASP A 56 -2.25 5.82 -3.86
N THR A 57 -3.29 5.67 -4.67
CA THR A 57 -4.67 6.04 -4.36
C THR A 57 -5.65 4.89 -4.64
N ALA A 58 -6.95 5.16 -4.64
CA ALA A 58 -8.02 4.25 -5.05
C ALA A 58 -9.30 5.02 -5.40
N ASP A 59 -10.13 4.43 -6.24
CA ASP A 59 -11.41 4.99 -6.71
C ASP A 59 -12.41 5.32 -5.61
N ILE A 60 -12.26 4.67 -4.45
CA ILE A 60 -13.14 4.83 -3.28
C ILE A 60 -12.58 5.79 -2.22
N TYR A 61 -11.29 6.18 -2.27
CA TYR A 61 -10.70 7.01 -1.22
C TYR A 61 -11.32 8.40 -1.22
N GLY A 62 -11.89 8.79 -0.06
CA GLY A 62 -12.64 10.03 0.05
C GLY A 62 -13.87 10.11 -0.89
N GLY A 63 -14.43 8.96 -1.31
CA GLY A 63 -15.51 8.96 -2.29
C GLY A 63 -15.09 9.39 -3.71
N GLY A 64 -13.78 9.46 -3.98
CA GLY A 64 -13.17 9.93 -5.22
C GLY A 64 -12.40 11.25 -5.07
N ASP A 65 -12.48 11.89 -3.89
CA ASP A 65 -11.75 13.15 -3.62
C ASP A 65 -10.25 12.95 -3.71
N SER A 66 -9.72 11.80 -3.24
CA SER A 66 -8.29 11.50 -3.32
C SER A 66 -7.77 11.56 -4.76
N GLU A 67 -8.45 10.89 -5.71
CA GLU A 67 -8.08 10.94 -7.14
C GLU A 67 -8.24 12.37 -7.70
N THR A 68 -9.32 13.07 -7.35
CA THR A 68 -9.59 14.43 -7.81
C THR A 68 -8.52 15.42 -7.33
N TRP A 69 -8.13 15.35 -6.06
CA TRP A 69 -7.10 16.25 -5.51
C TRP A 69 -5.71 15.93 -6.07
N ILE A 70 -5.38 14.66 -6.28
CA ILE A 70 -4.14 14.29 -6.97
C ILE A 70 -4.16 14.84 -8.41
N GLY A 71 -5.27 14.70 -9.13
CA GLY A 71 -5.41 15.24 -10.49
C GLY A 71 -5.25 16.76 -10.54
N ASN A 72 -5.89 17.48 -9.62
CA ASN A 72 -5.75 18.94 -9.49
C ASN A 72 -4.29 19.33 -9.17
N TRP A 73 -3.63 18.59 -8.27
CA TRP A 73 -2.24 18.82 -7.90
C TRP A 73 -1.28 18.56 -9.08
N LEU A 74 -1.57 17.56 -9.92
CA LEU A 74 -0.78 17.23 -11.12
C LEU A 74 -0.97 18.24 -12.27
N ALA A 75 -2.03 19.04 -12.27
CA ALA A 75 -2.39 19.92 -13.40
C ALA A 75 -1.29 20.92 -13.79
N ASP A 76 -0.46 21.35 -12.83
CA ASP A 76 0.67 22.26 -13.03
C ASP A 76 2.04 21.55 -13.06
N ARG A 77 2.05 20.22 -13.23
CA ARG A 77 3.24 19.35 -13.19
C ARG A 77 3.31 18.48 -14.45
N ASP A 78 4.51 18.00 -14.78
CA ASP A 78 4.65 17.00 -15.85
C ASP A 78 4.15 15.64 -15.34
N ARG A 79 3.06 15.14 -15.94
CA ARG A 79 2.46 13.84 -15.60
C ARG A 79 3.45 12.68 -15.72
N GLU A 80 4.39 12.76 -16.66
CA GLU A 80 5.38 11.72 -16.93
C GLU A 80 6.44 11.57 -15.81
N ASP A 81 6.58 12.58 -14.95
CA ASP A 81 7.49 12.51 -13.80
C ASP A 81 6.96 11.61 -12.68
N TYR A 82 5.68 11.22 -12.72
CA TYR A 82 5.02 10.50 -11.62
C TYR A 82 4.54 9.13 -12.04
N VAL A 83 4.64 8.18 -11.12
CA VAL A 83 3.97 6.88 -11.18
C VAL A 83 2.74 6.95 -10.29
N ILE A 84 1.57 6.84 -10.88
CA ILE A 84 0.28 6.88 -10.18
C ILE A 84 -0.32 5.48 -10.15
N ALA A 85 -0.47 4.93 -8.94
CA ALA A 85 -1.23 3.71 -8.73
C ALA A 85 -2.64 4.04 -8.24
N SER A 86 -3.64 3.37 -8.80
CA SER A 86 -5.01 3.42 -8.28
C SER A 86 -5.64 2.03 -8.23
N LYS A 87 -6.81 1.90 -7.59
CA LYS A 87 -7.44 0.62 -7.31
C LYS A 87 -8.92 0.66 -7.62
N ILE A 88 -9.48 -0.49 -8.01
CA ILE A 88 -10.88 -0.64 -8.43
C ILE A 88 -11.50 -1.90 -7.82
N TYR A 89 -12.65 -1.77 -7.15
CA TYR A 89 -13.49 -2.88 -6.67
C TYR A 89 -14.69 -2.40 -5.87
N TRP A 90 -14.50 -1.50 -4.88
CA TRP A 90 -15.48 -1.18 -3.85
C TRP A 90 -16.69 -0.43 -4.41
N PRO A 91 -17.84 -0.40 -3.67
CA PRO A 91 -19.00 0.32 -4.13
C PRO A 91 -18.70 1.83 -4.29
N THR A 92 -18.86 2.34 -5.52
CA THR A 92 -18.75 3.77 -5.86
C THR A 92 -20.12 4.38 -6.15
N ARG A 93 -21.18 3.57 -6.09
CA ARG A 93 -22.58 3.98 -6.26
C ARG A 93 -23.45 3.22 -5.28
N GLU A 94 -24.06 3.96 -4.36
CA GLU A 94 -25.06 3.40 -3.47
C GLU A 94 -26.26 2.84 -4.27
N HIS A 95 -26.81 1.74 -3.81
CA HIS A 95 -28.00 1.07 -4.36
C HIS A 95 -27.90 0.54 -5.81
N ASP A 96 -26.73 0.68 -6.48
CA ASP A 96 -26.53 0.08 -7.80
C ASP A 96 -25.86 -1.31 -7.66
N PRO A 97 -26.54 -2.41 -7.95
CA PRO A 97 -25.95 -3.75 -7.86
C PRO A 97 -24.76 -3.94 -8.82
N ASN A 98 -24.64 -3.08 -9.84
CA ASN A 98 -23.51 -3.06 -10.77
C ASN A 98 -22.49 -1.94 -10.47
N GLY A 99 -22.60 -1.31 -9.33
CA GLY A 99 -21.71 -0.21 -8.90
C GLY A 99 -20.46 -0.68 -8.15
N ARG A 100 -20.14 -1.99 -8.17
CA ARG A 100 -19.01 -2.60 -7.45
C ARG A 100 -18.49 -3.85 -8.16
N GLY A 101 -17.38 -4.39 -7.67
CA GLY A 101 -16.81 -5.67 -8.10
C GLY A 101 -15.94 -5.55 -9.34
N LEU A 102 -15.70 -6.69 -10.02
CA LEU A 102 -14.83 -6.76 -11.19
C LEU A 102 -15.57 -7.11 -12.49
N SER A 103 -16.90 -6.97 -12.50
CA SER A 103 -17.66 -7.16 -13.73
C SER A 103 -17.20 -6.20 -14.83
N ARG A 104 -17.20 -6.66 -16.07
CA ARG A 104 -16.84 -5.81 -17.24
C ARG A 104 -17.63 -4.51 -17.28
N LYS A 105 -18.89 -4.55 -16.84
CA LYS A 105 -19.76 -3.37 -16.82
C LYS A 105 -19.25 -2.32 -15.84
N HIS A 106 -18.88 -2.75 -14.63
CA HIS A 106 -18.33 -1.86 -13.61
C HIS A 106 -16.95 -1.36 -14.01
N LEU A 107 -16.03 -2.24 -14.36
CA LEU A 107 -14.65 -1.91 -14.73
C LEU A 107 -14.59 -0.84 -15.84
N ARG A 108 -15.35 -1.04 -16.93
CA ARG A 108 -15.31 -0.10 -18.08
C ARG A 108 -15.85 1.28 -17.75
N ARG A 109 -16.84 1.36 -16.88
CA ARG A 109 -17.35 2.64 -16.44
C ARG A 109 -16.39 3.32 -15.45
N GLN A 110 -15.85 2.53 -14.54
CA GLN A 110 -15.07 3.06 -13.45
C GLN A 110 -13.70 3.58 -13.91
N ILE A 111 -13.04 2.91 -14.86
CA ILE A 111 -11.77 3.37 -15.40
C ILE A 111 -11.88 4.77 -16.02
N ASP A 112 -12.96 5.05 -16.75
CA ASP A 112 -13.17 6.37 -17.37
C ASP A 112 -13.35 7.46 -16.30
N LEU A 113 -14.10 7.17 -15.21
CA LEU A 113 -14.27 8.09 -14.08
C LEU A 113 -12.96 8.33 -13.30
N MET A 114 -12.13 7.31 -13.15
CA MET A 114 -10.82 7.44 -12.49
C MET A 114 -9.89 8.34 -13.30
N LEU A 115 -9.81 8.14 -14.61
CA LEU A 115 -9.03 8.98 -15.52
C LEU A 115 -9.52 10.43 -15.53
N ASP A 116 -10.85 10.66 -15.56
CA ASP A 116 -11.45 11.99 -15.48
C ASP A 116 -11.07 12.71 -14.17
N ARG A 117 -11.10 12.00 -13.01
CA ARG A 117 -10.73 12.58 -11.71
C ARG A 117 -9.24 12.90 -11.62
N LEU A 118 -8.40 12.00 -12.11
CA LEU A 118 -6.95 12.17 -12.14
C LEU A 118 -6.49 13.18 -13.21
N GLY A 119 -7.37 13.59 -14.13
CA GLY A 119 -7.03 14.54 -15.19
C GLY A 119 -5.95 14.02 -16.14
N THR A 120 -5.91 12.72 -16.41
CA THR A 120 -4.87 12.05 -17.20
C THR A 120 -5.48 11.01 -18.15
N ASP A 121 -4.73 10.64 -19.19
CA ASP A 121 -5.17 9.65 -20.16
C ASP A 121 -4.83 8.21 -19.73
N TYR A 122 -3.95 8.05 -18.72
CA TYR A 122 -3.50 6.74 -18.25
C TYR A 122 -3.21 6.68 -16.74
N ILE A 123 -3.32 5.47 -16.17
CA ILE A 123 -2.88 5.10 -14.83
C ILE A 123 -1.66 4.18 -15.00
N ASP A 124 -0.57 4.44 -14.26
CA ASP A 124 0.64 3.61 -14.38
C ASP A 124 0.43 2.21 -13.83
N LEU A 125 -0.23 2.08 -12.68
CA LEU A 125 -0.49 0.79 -12.04
C LEU A 125 -1.93 0.70 -11.55
N LEU A 126 -2.73 -0.16 -12.18
CA LEU A 126 -4.11 -0.41 -11.75
C LEU A 126 -4.20 -1.71 -10.96
N TYR A 127 -4.54 -1.60 -9.68
CA TYR A 127 -4.82 -2.75 -8.84
C TYR A 127 -6.29 -3.17 -8.91
N ILE A 128 -6.55 -4.49 -8.96
CA ILE A 128 -7.80 -4.95 -8.37
C ILE A 128 -7.68 -4.80 -6.84
N HIS A 129 -8.59 -4.04 -6.21
CA HIS A 129 -8.52 -3.73 -4.78
C HIS A 129 -8.82 -4.94 -3.90
N ARG A 130 -9.59 -5.88 -4.44
CA ARG A 130 -9.96 -7.14 -3.83
C ARG A 130 -10.36 -8.13 -4.91
N TRP A 131 -10.24 -9.43 -4.61
CA TRP A 131 -10.79 -10.47 -5.47
C TRP A 131 -12.31 -10.47 -5.45
N ASP A 132 -12.91 -10.66 -6.63
CA ASP A 132 -14.35 -10.81 -6.81
C ASP A 132 -14.68 -12.27 -7.05
N ASP A 133 -15.31 -12.92 -6.06
CA ASP A 133 -15.71 -14.32 -6.19
C ASP A 133 -16.96 -14.50 -7.06
N ASP A 134 -17.71 -13.42 -7.31
CA ASP A 134 -18.92 -13.41 -8.12
C ASP A 134 -18.62 -13.22 -9.63
N THR A 135 -17.40 -12.72 -9.96
CA THR A 135 -17.00 -12.49 -11.35
C THR A 135 -15.93 -13.49 -11.80
N PRO A 136 -16.15 -14.25 -12.90
CA PRO A 136 -15.13 -15.15 -13.42
C PRO A 136 -13.81 -14.45 -13.73
N ALA A 137 -12.66 -15.03 -13.30
CA ALA A 137 -11.35 -14.47 -13.55
C ALA A 137 -11.10 -14.17 -15.05
N ALA A 138 -11.60 -15.01 -15.95
CA ALA A 138 -11.49 -14.81 -17.40
C ALA A 138 -12.24 -13.55 -17.90
N GLU A 139 -13.26 -13.09 -17.20
CA GLU A 139 -13.98 -11.87 -17.57
C GLU A 139 -13.19 -10.62 -17.17
N PHE A 140 -12.78 -10.52 -15.91
CA PHE A 140 -12.09 -9.32 -15.46
C PHE A 140 -10.66 -9.26 -16.03
N MET A 141 -9.88 -10.34 -16.09
CA MET A 141 -8.55 -10.34 -16.70
C MET A 141 -8.59 -9.91 -18.18
N ARG A 142 -9.57 -10.38 -18.94
CA ARG A 142 -9.77 -9.92 -20.32
C ARG A 142 -10.09 -8.42 -20.39
N THR A 143 -10.84 -7.91 -19.43
CA THR A 143 -11.22 -6.48 -19.40
C THR A 143 -10.03 -5.61 -19.02
N LEU A 144 -9.25 -6.03 -18.01
CA LEU A 144 -8.03 -5.35 -17.59
C LEU A 144 -6.98 -5.34 -18.72
N ASN A 145 -6.77 -6.50 -19.37
CA ASN A 145 -5.90 -6.57 -20.56
C ASN A 145 -6.29 -5.53 -21.63
N ARG A 146 -7.61 -5.35 -21.85
CA ARG A 146 -8.07 -4.36 -22.82
C ARG A 146 -7.71 -2.93 -22.40
N PHE A 147 -7.68 -2.62 -21.12
CA PHE A 147 -7.23 -1.30 -20.66
C PHE A 147 -5.76 -1.04 -20.95
N VAL A 148 -4.93 -2.09 -20.89
CA VAL A 148 -3.51 -1.99 -21.29
C VAL A 148 -3.39 -1.82 -22.80
N GLU A 149 -4.08 -2.64 -23.59
CA GLU A 149 -4.09 -2.53 -25.06
C GLU A 149 -4.59 -1.14 -25.55
N ASP A 150 -5.56 -0.54 -24.84
CA ASP A 150 -6.11 0.77 -25.15
C ASP A 150 -5.23 1.93 -24.62
N GLY A 151 -4.12 1.63 -23.92
CA GLY A 151 -3.21 2.64 -23.35
C GLY A 151 -3.74 3.38 -22.12
N LYS A 152 -4.83 2.90 -21.50
CA LYS A 152 -5.42 3.48 -20.28
C LYS A 152 -4.69 3.06 -18.99
N VAL A 153 -3.94 1.97 -19.05
CA VAL A 153 -3.21 1.39 -17.92
C VAL A 153 -1.88 0.84 -18.42
N ASN A 154 -0.78 1.13 -17.70
CA ASN A 154 0.53 0.59 -18.07
C ASN A 154 0.75 -0.80 -17.47
N TYR A 155 0.47 -0.98 -16.17
CA TYR A 155 0.69 -2.24 -15.45
C TYR A 155 -0.52 -2.64 -14.62
N LEU A 156 -0.66 -3.94 -14.38
CA LEU A 156 -1.74 -4.51 -13.56
C LEU A 156 -1.19 -5.03 -12.23
N GLY A 157 -1.97 -4.85 -11.17
CA GLY A 157 -1.64 -5.33 -9.83
C GLY A 157 -2.82 -5.97 -9.10
N ALA A 158 -2.52 -6.62 -7.98
CA ALA A 158 -3.51 -7.24 -7.12
C ALA A 158 -3.31 -6.84 -5.66
N SER A 159 -4.33 -6.25 -5.01
CA SER A 159 -4.25 -5.82 -3.62
C SER A 159 -5.13 -6.67 -2.71
N THR A 160 -4.74 -6.76 -1.44
CA THR A 160 -5.55 -7.38 -0.36
C THR A 160 -5.99 -8.82 -0.67
N MET A 161 -5.05 -9.64 -1.21
CA MET A 161 -5.32 -11.03 -1.64
C MET A 161 -5.03 -12.08 -0.57
N TYR A 162 -4.25 -11.73 0.46
CA TYR A 162 -3.98 -12.68 1.55
C TYR A 162 -5.31 -13.10 2.24
N PRO A 163 -5.50 -14.37 2.60
CA PRO A 163 -4.59 -15.52 2.47
C PRO A 163 -4.65 -16.25 1.11
N ASN A 164 -5.28 -15.69 0.12
CA ASN A 164 -5.61 -16.34 -1.14
C ASN A 164 -4.53 -16.16 -2.23
N ALA A 165 -3.25 -16.40 -1.93
CA ALA A 165 -2.13 -16.35 -2.89
C ALA A 165 -2.45 -17.10 -4.20
N TRP A 166 -3.08 -18.27 -4.10
CA TRP A 166 -3.49 -19.10 -5.24
C TRP A 166 -4.42 -18.39 -6.24
N LYS A 167 -5.16 -17.36 -5.82
CA LYS A 167 -6.04 -16.59 -6.73
C LYS A 167 -5.21 -15.70 -7.65
N VAL A 168 -4.13 -15.11 -7.14
CA VAL A 168 -3.18 -14.33 -7.96
C VAL A 168 -2.47 -15.24 -8.94
N ALA A 169 -1.92 -16.37 -8.48
CA ALA A 169 -1.31 -17.38 -9.32
C ALA A 169 -2.26 -17.86 -10.43
N LYS A 170 -3.51 -18.18 -10.07
CA LYS A 170 -4.54 -18.57 -11.05
C LYS A 170 -4.81 -17.50 -12.11
N ALA A 171 -4.82 -16.22 -11.72
CA ALA A 171 -5.04 -15.12 -12.67
C ALA A 171 -3.85 -14.98 -13.63
N ASN A 172 -2.60 -15.08 -13.11
CA ASN A 172 -1.38 -14.98 -13.91
C ASN A 172 -1.24 -16.17 -14.87
N GLU A 173 -1.51 -17.40 -14.43
CA GLU A 173 -1.59 -18.59 -15.29
C GLU A 173 -2.63 -18.43 -16.42
N LEU A 174 -3.79 -17.86 -16.09
CA LEU A 174 -4.82 -17.57 -17.08
C LEU A 174 -4.33 -16.53 -18.08
N ALA A 175 -3.68 -15.46 -17.61
CA ALA A 175 -3.15 -14.39 -18.45
C ALA A 175 -2.12 -14.95 -19.43
N GLU A 176 -1.13 -15.72 -18.97
CA GLU A 176 -0.10 -16.33 -19.80
C GLU A 176 -0.73 -17.22 -20.91
N ARG A 177 -1.66 -18.12 -20.54
CA ARG A 177 -2.33 -19.01 -21.50
C ARG A 177 -3.18 -18.29 -22.54
N LYS A 178 -3.64 -17.06 -22.24
CA LYS A 178 -4.51 -16.26 -23.12
C LYS A 178 -3.76 -15.15 -23.86
N GLY A 179 -2.49 -14.93 -23.56
CA GLY A 179 -1.72 -13.79 -24.05
C GLY A 179 -2.27 -12.47 -23.52
N TYR A 180 -2.70 -12.43 -22.26
CA TYR A 180 -3.12 -11.22 -21.55
C TYR A 180 -1.98 -10.71 -20.68
N GLU A 181 -2.01 -9.43 -20.33
CA GLU A 181 -1.12 -8.87 -19.33
C GLU A 181 -1.37 -9.50 -17.95
N PRO A 182 -0.33 -10.00 -17.27
CA PRO A 182 -0.45 -10.55 -15.92
C PRO A 182 -0.45 -9.44 -14.85
N PHE A 183 -0.77 -9.77 -13.63
CA PHE A 183 -0.38 -8.94 -12.51
C PHE A 183 1.14 -8.95 -12.34
N THR A 184 1.73 -7.78 -12.20
CA THR A 184 3.18 -7.59 -12.03
C THR A 184 3.55 -7.10 -10.64
N VAL A 185 2.57 -6.59 -9.90
CA VAL A 185 2.74 -6.04 -8.55
C VAL A 185 1.62 -6.51 -7.65
N THR A 186 1.94 -6.70 -6.37
CA THR A 186 0.94 -7.02 -5.35
C THR A 186 1.07 -6.09 -4.14
N GLN A 187 -0.06 -5.84 -3.48
CA GLN A 187 -0.15 -4.89 -2.38
C GLN A 187 -0.87 -5.53 -1.18
N PRO A 188 -0.17 -6.32 -0.35
CA PRO A 188 -0.72 -6.90 0.87
C PRO A 188 -0.51 -6.00 2.09
N ARG A 189 -1.20 -6.29 3.20
CA ARG A 189 -0.82 -5.81 4.53
C ARG A 189 0.42 -6.59 4.97
N TYR A 190 1.50 -5.88 5.29
CA TYR A 190 2.73 -6.49 5.79
C TYR A 190 3.55 -5.49 6.60
N ASN A 191 3.94 -5.89 7.80
CA ASN A 191 4.79 -5.15 8.73
C ASN A 191 5.28 -6.11 9.84
N LEU A 192 6.10 -5.65 10.75
CA LEU A 192 6.64 -6.45 11.84
C LEU A 192 5.57 -7.14 12.72
N ALA A 193 4.39 -6.52 12.89
CA ALA A 193 3.30 -7.08 13.69
C ALA A 193 2.34 -7.97 12.88
N ASP A 194 2.19 -7.74 11.57
CA ASP A 194 1.30 -8.45 10.64
C ASP A 194 2.13 -9.20 9.58
N ARG A 195 2.53 -10.43 9.89
CA ARG A 195 3.48 -11.22 9.08
C ARG A 195 2.88 -12.45 8.38
N GLU A 196 1.55 -12.57 8.37
CA GLU A 196 0.87 -13.75 7.82
C GLU A 196 1.16 -14.01 6.33
N VAL A 197 1.58 -13.00 5.58
CA VAL A 197 1.97 -13.14 4.17
C VAL A 197 3.20 -14.02 3.98
N GLU A 198 4.04 -14.18 4.99
CA GLU A 198 5.24 -15.01 4.96
C GLU A 198 4.94 -16.51 4.85
N ALA A 199 3.76 -16.95 5.26
CA ALA A 199 3.39 -18.37 5.25
C ALA A 199 3.37 -18.99 3.85
N ASN A 200 2.98 -18.25 2.81
CA ASN A 200 2.94 -18.73 1.42
C ASN A 200 2.84 -17.63 0.35
N TYR A 201 2.52 -16.41 0.76
CA TYR A 201 2.26 -15.33 -0.19
C TYR A 201 3.57 -14.79 -0.79
N LEU A 202 4.63 -14.68 0.02
CA LEU A 202 5.94 -14.24 -0.44
C LEU A 202 6.57 -15.25 -1.42
N ASP A 203 6.38 -16.55 -1.20
CA ASP A 203 6.86 -17.59 -2.11
C ASP A 203 6.17 -17.49 -3.47
N MET A 204 4.85 -17.26 -3.49
CA MET A 204 4.11 -17.00 -4.72
C MET A 204 4.62 -15.75 -5.42
N CYS A 205 4.88 -14.65 -4.68
CA CYS A 205 5.45 -13.44 -5.26
C CYS A 205 6.81 -13.70 -5.90
N ALA A 206 7.67 -14.51 -5.25
CA ALA A 206 8.96 -14.90 -5.79
C ALA A 206 8.85 -15.74 -7.07
N ASP A 207 7.94 -16.71 -7.10
CA ASP A 207 7.75 -17.62 -8.24
C ASP A 207 7.27 -16.89 -9.50
N TYR A 208 6.47 -15.82 -9.32
CA TYR A 208 5.96 -14.99 -10.41
C TYR A 208 6.72 -13.68 -10.62
N ASP A 209 7.83 -13.44 -9.92
CA ASP A 209 8.58 -12.18 -9.94
C ASP A 209 7.70 -10.93 -9.69
N LEU A 210 6.76 -11.02 -8.75
CA LEU A 210 5.87 -9.91 -8.43
C LEU A 210 6.55 -8.88 -7.54
N GLY A 211 6.42 -7.59 -7.87
CA GLY A 211 6.72 -6.51 -6.95
C GLY A 211 5.80 -6.57 -5.73
N LEU A 212 6.33 -6.32 -4.55
CA LEU A 212 5.58 -6.29 -3.30
C LEU A 212 5.58 -4.88 -2.72
N CYS A 213 4.41 -4.22 -2.68
CA CYS A 213 4.23 -2.89 -2.14
C CYS A 213 3.33 -2.95 -0.90
N PRO A 214 3.87 -3.26 0.29
CA PRO A 214 3.06 -3.45 1.48
C PRO A 214 2.39 -2.17 1.95
N TRP A 215 1.11 -2.27 2.34
CA TRP A 215 0.40 -1.20 3.02
C TRP A 215 0.42 -1.39 4.54
N SER A 216 0.21 -0.28 5.28
CA SER A 216 0.25 -0.25 6.75
C SER A 216 1.60 -0.66 7.36
N PRO A 217 2.73 -0.09 6.89
CA PRO A 217 4.07 -0.46 7.36
C PRO A 217 4.25 -0.26 8.87
N LEU A 218 3.48 0.64 9.48
CA LEU A 218 3.51 0.95 10.91
C LEU A 218 2.37 0.32 11.71
N ALA A 219 1.73 -0.76 11.21
CA ALA A 219 0.64 -1.45 11.92
C ALA A 219 -0.41 -0.45 12.47
N GLN A 220 -0.92 0.43 11.61
CA GLN A 220 -1.87 1.50 11.96
C GLN A 220 -1.35 2.48 13.03
N GLY A 221 -0.04 2.60 13.19
CA GLY A 221 0.63 3.45 14.18
C GLY A 221 1.04 2.74 15.47
N PHE A 222 0.87 1.41 15.55
CA PHE A 222 1.34 0.61 16.67
C PHE A 222 2.88 0.64 16.77
N LEU A 223 3.57 0.50 15.65
CA LEU A 223 5.03 0.45 15.56
C LEU A 223 5.73 1.83 15.62
N THR A 224 5.02 2.88 16.04
CA THR A 224 5.61 4.23 16.15
C THR A 224 6.33 4.48 17.48
N GLY A 225 6.32 3.51 18.40
CA GLY A 225 6.92 3.66 19.73
C GLY A 225 6.05 4.40 20.75
N LYS A 226 4.84 4.85 20.38
CA LYS A 226 3.96 5.58 21.30
C LYS A 226 3.18 4.70 22.28
N TYR A 227 3.09 3.39 22.04
CA TYR A 227 2.45 2.41 22.91
C TYR A 227 3.47 1.71 23.78
N SER A 228 3.12 1.46 25.03
CA SER A 228 3.90 0.63 25.96
C SER A 228 2.98 -0.24 26.81
N ARG A 229 3.56 -1.15 27.60
CA ARG A 229 2.78 -1.98 28.55
C ARG A 229 2.11 -1.11 29.63
N GLU A 230 2.75 0.01 30.02
CA GLU A 230 2.28 0.96 31.02
C GLU A 230 1.26 1.95 30.45
N ASP A 231 1.44 2.34 29.17
CA ASP A 231 0.51 3.25 28.46
C ASP A 231 0.01 2.63 27.16
N GLN A 232 -1.10 1.92 27.27
CA GLN A 232 -1.79 1.28 26.16
C GLN A 232 -2.79 2.20 25.44
N ASN A 233 -2.98 3.42 25.93
CA ASN A 233 -3.92 4.39 25.35
C ASN A 233 -3.34 5.81 25.32
N PRO A 234 -2.18 6.00 24.69
CA PRO A 234 -1.55 7.31 24.61
C PRO A 234 -2.42 8.32 23.85
N ALA A 235 -2.06 9.59 23.89
CA ALA A 235 -2.69 10.63 23.09
C ALA A 235 -2.65 10.25 21.59
N ASP A 236 -3.72 10.53 20.86
CA ASP A 236 -3.91 10.16 19.45
C ASP A 236 -3.91 8.64 19.17
N SER A 237 -4.22 7.84 20.19
CA SER A 237 -4.36 6.40 20.04
C SER A 237 -5.66 6.03 19.31
N LYS A 238 -5.65 4.88 18.63
CA LYS A 238 -6.85 4.27 18.05
C LYS A 238 -7.64 3.39 19.02
N VAL A 239 -7.12 3.14 20.19
CA VAL A 239 -7.69 2.24 21.21
C VAL A 239 -9.09 2.69 21.65
N ALA A 240 -9.32 4.01 21.68
CA ALA A 240 -10.61 4.57 22.09
C ALA A 240 -11.70 4.46 21.01
N THR A 241 -11.33 4.27 19.75
CA THR A 241 -12.24 4.33 18.60
C THR A 241 -12.34 3.03 17.80
N GLU A 242 -11.41 2.10 18.00
CA GLU A 242 -11.35 0.86 17.22
C GLU A 242 -11.08 -0.36 18.12
N ASP A 243 -12.12 -1.10 18.51
CA ASP A 243 -11.99 -2.33 19.34
C ASP A 243 -11.04 -3.35 18.70
N ARG A 244 -11.09 -3.50 17.36
CA ARG A 244 -10.20 -4.40 16.61
C ARG A 244 -8.73 -4.02 16.71
N PHE A 245 -8.40 -2.74 16.90
CA PHE A 245 -7.02 -2.32 17.09
C PHE A 245 -6.47 -2.91 18.40
N ARG A 246 -7.26 -2.83 19.47
CA ARG A 246 -6.90 -3.41 20.77
C ARG A 246 -6.67 -4.92 20.67
N GLU A 247 -7.63 -5.63 20.09
CA GLU A 247 -7.58 -7.08 19.95
C GLU A 247 -6.39 -7.55 19.11
N ASN A 248 -6.06 -6.84 18.03
CA ASN A 248 -5.02 -7.24 17.11
C ASN A 248 -3.60 -6.87 17.59
N TYR A 249 -3.46 -5.73 18.27
CA TYR A 249 -2.11 -5.19 18.52
C TYR A 249 -1.71 -5.15 19.98
N LEU A 250 -2.62 -4.97 20.94
CA LEU A 250 -2.26 -4.86 22.36
C LEU A 250 -2.17 -6.25 23.01
N THR A 251 -1.24 -7.07 22.56
CA THR A 251 -0.93 -8.41 23.08
C THR A 251 0.47 -8.42 23.69
N ASP A 252 0.73 -9.37 24.62
CA ASP A 252 2.06 -9.49 25.25
C ASP A 252 3.14 -9.72 24.21
N GLU A 253 2.92 -10.58 23.22
CA GLU A 253 3.84 -10.86 22.12
C GLU A 253 4.18 -9.58 21.31
N ASN A 254 3.19 -8.76 21.01
CA ASN A 254 3.43 -7.52 20.28
C ASN A 254 4.15 -6.47 21.15
N PHE A 255 3.98 -6.48 22.47
CA PHE A 255 4.78 -5.62 23.34
C PHE A 255 6.23 -6.10 23.45
N ASP A 256 6.51 -7.43 23.43
CA ASP A 256 7.88 -7.94 23.33
C ASP A 256 8.53 -7.49 22.01
N LEU A 257 7.79 -7.51 20.91
CA LEU A 257 8.24 -6.94 19.63
C LEU A 257 8.55 -5.43 19.73
N LEU A 258 7.70 -4.63 20.41
CA LEU A 258 7.97 -3.20 20.58
C LEU A 258 9.22 -2.95 21.41
N ASP A 259 9.46 -3.74 22.45
CA ASP A 259 10.67 -3.63 23.30
C ASP A 259 11.94 -3.89 22.45
N GLU A 260 11.93 -4.92 21.58
CA GLU A 260 13.03 -5.20 20.67
C GLU A 260 13.18 -4.14 19.57
N LEU A 261 12.07 -3.67 19.02
CA LEU A 261 12.08 -2.56 18.02
C LEU A 261 12.69 -1.30 18.60
N GLN A 262 12.37 -0.96 19.85
CA GLN A 262 12.97 0.20 20.54
C GLN A 262 14.49 -0.01 20.75
N ALA A 263 14.90 -1.20 21.16
CA ALA A 263 16.32 -1.51 21.36
C ALA A 263 17.12 -1.36 20.06
N VAL A 264 16.62 -1.91 18.95
CA VAL A 264 17.28 -1.78 17.64
C VAL A 264 17.26 -0.34 17.15
N ALA A 265 16.15 0.40 17.35
CA ALA A 265 16.05 1.81 17.00
C ALA A 265 17.12 2.67 17.73
N ASP A 266 17.31 2.42 19.03
CA ASP A 266 18.35 3.09 19.83
C ASP A 266 19.77 2.77 19.31
N GLU A 267 20.02 1.52 18.89
CA GLU A 267 21.33 1.09 18.35
C GLU A 267 21.67 1.81 17.03
N VAL A 268 20.68 1.96 16.13
CA VAL A 268 20.89 2.61 14.81
C VAL A 268 20.71 4.12 14.86
N GLY A 269 20.26 4.67 16.00
CA GLY A 269 20.05 6.12 16.18
C GLY A 269 18.85 6.65 15.39
N ALA A 270 17.82 5.82 15.18
CA ALA A 270 16.60 6.16 14.48
C ALA A 270 15.38 6.04 15.41
N SER A 271 14.20 6.46 14.94
CA SER A 271 12.97 6.20 15.67
C SER A 271 12.44 4.78 15.42
N PRO A 272 11.58 4.24 16.31
CA PRO A 272 10.90 2.97 16.07
C PRO A 272 10.12 2.94 14.74
N ALA A 273 9.48 4.05 14.36
CA ALA A 273 8.77 4.18 13.09
C ALA A 273 9.72 4.02 11.89
N GLN A 274 10.84 4.72 11.89
CA GLN A 274 11.86 4.63 10.84
C GLN A 274 12.46 3.22 10.77
N THR A 275 12.80 2.63 11.92
CA THR A 275 13.35 1.29 12.01
C THR A 275 12.38 0.23 11.49
N ALA A 276 11.08 0.34 11.81
CA ALA A 276 10.06 -0.59 11.31
C ALA A 276 9.84 -0.48 9.80
N ILE A 277 9.94 0.71 9.22
CA ILE A 277 9.88 0.91 7.75
C ILE A 277 11.16 0.39 7.10
N ALA A 278 12.34 0.70 7.65
CA ALA A 278 13.63 0.23 7.16
C ALA A 278 13.72 -1.31 7.17
N TRP A 279 13.11 -1.98 8.17
CA TRP A 279 13.00 -3.43 8.18
C TRP A 279 12.29 -3.96 6.93
N LEU A 280 11.20 -3.31 6.49
CA LEU A 280 10.53 -3.67 5.24
C LEU A 280 11.41 -3.42 4.01
N GLN A 281 12.14 -2.30 3.95
CA GLN A 281 13.05 -1.99 2.84
C GLN A 281 14.24 -2.96 2.76
N HIS A 282 14.70 -3.47 3.91
CA HIS A 282 15.78 -4.46 3.98
C HIS A 282 15.33 -5.87 3.52
N HIS A 283 14.03 -6.12 3.46
CA HIS A 283 13.49 -7.43 3.08
C HIS A 283 13.55 -7.63 1.57
N ASP A 284 14.32 -8.62 1.08
CA ASP A 284 14.56 -8.92 -0.36
C ASP A 284 13.30 -9.01 -1.23
N ARG A 285 12.14 -9.31 -0.63
CA ARG A 285 10.87 -9.48 -1.35
C ARG A 285 10.04 -8.21 -1.40
N VAL A 286 10.35 -7.20 -0.61
CA VAL A 286 9.62 -5.94 -0.60
C VAL A 286 10.22 -5.00 -1.65
N SER A 287 9.37 -4.49 -2.53
CA SER A 287 9.79 -3.51 -3.53
C SER A 287 9.67 -2.09 -2.96
N VAL A 288 8.48 -1.71 -2.47
CA VAL A 288 8.22 -0.34 -2.01
C VAL A 288 7.15 -0.33 -0.91
N PRO A 289 7.48 0.01 0.35
CA PRO A 289 6.49 0.25 1.39
C PRO A 289 5.63 1.51 1.11
N LEU A 290 4.33 1.42 1.40
CA LEU A 290 3.39 2.54 1.26
C LEU A 290 3.28 3.31 2.58
N LEU A 291 3.71 4.55 2.58
CA LEU A 291 3.64 5.44 3.73
C LEU A 291 2.29 6.14 3.84
N GLY A 292 1.72 6.19 5.04
CA GLY A 292 0.58 7.01 5.38
C GLY A 292 0.96 8.03 6.45
N ALA A 293 0.64 9.30 6.23
CA ALA A 293 0.85 10.37 7.20
C ALA A 293 -0.40 11.25 7.31
N ARG A 294 -0.55 11.99 8.43
CA ARG A 294 -1.59 13.00 8.64
C ARG A 294 -1.05 14.42 8.59
N THR A 295 0.24 14.58 8.83
CA THR A 295 0.94 15.87 8.78
C THR A 295 2.25 15.75 8.04
N VAL A 296 2.80 16.87 7.62
CA VAL A 296 4.11 16.93 6.94
C VAL A 296 5.21 16.38 7.84
N GLU A 297 5.19 16.72 9.13
CA GLU A 297 6.18 16.26 10.10
C GLU A 297 6.16 14.71 10.22
N GLN A 298 4.97 14.09 10.23
CA GLN A 298 4.87 12.63 10.23
C GLN A 298 5.37 12.01 8.93
N LEU A 299 5.13 12.66 7.80
CA LEU A 299 5.64 12.20 6.51
C LEU A 299 7.17 12.27 6.48
N GLU A 300 7.75 13.40 6.84
CA GLU A 300 9.20 13.60 6.89
C GLU A 300 9.88 12.64 7.87
N GLU A 301 9.28 12.41 9.03
CA GLU A 301 9.72 11.40 9.99
C GLU A 301 9.76 10.01 9.34
N ASN A 302 8.67 9.59 8.68
CA ASN A 302 8.60 8.28 8.03
C ASN A 302 9.57 8.16 6.84
N LEU A 303 9.74 9.23 6.07
CA LEU A 303 10.71 9.27 4.95
C LEU A 303 12.14 9.08 5.45
N GLY A 304 12.45 9.51 6.68
CA GLY A 304 13.74 9.29 7.31
C GLY A 304 14.17 7.82 7.37
N ALA A 305 13.26 6.87 7.23
CA ALA A 305 13.56 5.44 7.12
C ALA A 305 14.54 5.12 5.98
N ALA A 306 14.49 5.87 4.88
CA ALA A 306 15.41 5.70 3.73
C ALA A 306 16.91 5.93 4.10
N THR A 307 17.19 6.50 5.26
CA THR A 307 18.56 6.69 5.75
C THR A 307 18.99 5.69 6.81
N VAL A 308 18.10 4.76 7.18
CA VAL A 308 18.38 3.76 8.23
C VAL A 308 18.92 2.49 7.58
N ASP A 309 20.14 2.16 7.91
CA ASP A 309 20.82 0.95 7.47
C ASP A 309 20.80 -0.09 8.60
N LEU A 310 20.10 -1.19 8.39
CA LEU A 310 20.03 -2.31 9.34
C LEU A 310 21.06 -3.35 8.95
N SER A 311 21.88 -3.79 9.92
CA SER A 311 22.70 -4.98 9.72
C SER A 311 21.79 -6.23 9.61
N GLN A 312 22.31 -7.30 9.00
CA GLN A 312 21.60 -8.57 8.92
C GLN A 312 21.20 -9.10 10.31
N GLU A 313 22.06 -8.93 11.31
CA GLU A 313 21.77 -9.31 12.71
C GLU A 313 20.57 -8.55 13.27
N GLN A 314 20.51 -7.22 13.05
CA GLN A 314 19.39 -6.38 13.51
C GLN A 314 18.09 -6.72 12.79
N PHE A 315 18.15 -6.96 11.48
CA PHE A 315 17.01 -7.43 10.70
C PHE A 315 16.44 -8.75 11.24
N GLU A 316 17.31 -9.74 11.49
CA GLU A 316 16.93 -11.05 12.02
C GLU A 316 16.39 -10.95 13.46
N ARG A 317 16.99 -10.16 14.33
CA ARG A 317 16.49 -9.90 15.69
C ARG A 317 15.04 -9.36 15.66
N LEU A 318 14.75 -8.39 14.80
CA LEU A 318 13.40 -7.87 14.64
C LEU A 318 12.45 -8.94 14.06
N ALA A 319 12.92 -9.74 13.14
CA ALA A 319 12.14 -10.85 12.57
C ALA A 319 11.84 -11.94 13.62
N ASP A 320 12.77 -12.25 14.51
CA ASP A 320 12.64 -13.28 15.55
C ASP A 320 11.86 -12.79 16.79
N ALA A 321 11.70 -11.47 16.95
CA ALA A 321 10.97 -10.87 18.08
C ALA A 321 9.48 -11.25 18.13
N LYS A 322 8.94 -11.79 17.03
CA LYS A 322 7.60 -12.33 16.96
C LYS A 322 7.61 -13.66 16.18
N GLU A 323 6.93 -14.66 16.72
CA GLU A 323 6.81 -15.96 16.05
C GLU A 323 6.17 -15.80 14.67
N GLN A 324 6.79 -16.45 13.67
CA GLN A 324 6.19 -16.51 12.33
C GLN A 324 4.91 -17.35 12.38
N PRO A 325 3.83 -16.92 11.75
CA PRO A 325 2.68 -17.76 11.58
C PRO A 325 3.11 -19.00 10.79
N LEU A 326 3.12 -20.15 11.45
CA LEU A 326 3.41 -21.43 10.79
C LEU A 326 2.45 -21.59 9.62
N GLY A 327 2.98 -21.56 8.41
CA GLY A 327 2.26 -22.06 7.27
C GLY A 327 1.82 -23.49 7.61
N HIS A 328 0.54 -23.73 7.71
CA HIS A 328 0.03 -25.08 7.88
C HIS A 328 0.47 -25.90 6.66
N ILE A 329 1.49 -26.73 6.86
CA ILE A 329 1.92 -27.75 5.91
C ILE A 329 0.80 -28.78 5.76
#